data_db9be8d1c95a61d545ea94689ca82f8c
#
_entry.id   db9be8d1c95a61d545ea94689ca82f8c
#
_cell.length_a   1.000
_cell.length_b   1.000
_cell.length_c   1.000
_cell.angle_alpha   90.00
_cell.angle_beta   90.00
_cell.angle_gamma   90.00
#
_symmetry.space_group_name_H-M   'P 1'
#
loop_
_entity.id
_entity.type
_entity.pdbx_description
1 polymer ?
#
loop_
_entity_poly.entity_id
_entity_poly.type
_entity_poly.pdbx_seq_one_letter_code
_entity_poly.pdbx_strand_id
1 'polypeptide(L)'
;MKDILTRLFNHEELTSAETKQILLNITREAYPEAQISALLTVFQMRSITVDELIGFREALMETRIPINFAPYRPIDIVGTGGDGKNTFNISTCACFVVAGAGYKVAKHGNYGATSVSGASNVMEQHGIRFTNDPDKLKRSMDECNIAYLHAQLFNPAMKFVGPVRKALGCLLYTSPSPRDG
;
A
#
# COMPACT_ATOMS: atom_id res chain seq x y z
N MET A 1 20.17 8.76 8.86
CA MET A 1 19.94 7.31 8.78
C MET A 1 20.94 6.47 9.59
N LYS A 2 22.27 6.69 9.52
CA LYS A 2 23.22 5.82 10.27
C LYS A 2 22.90 5.73 11.77
N ASP A 3 22.71 6.87 12.43
CA ASP A 3 22.38 6.91 13.87
C ASP A 3 21.05 6.22 14.18
N ILE A 4 20.07 6.37 13.31
CA ILE A 4 18.77 5.68 13.43
C ILE A 4 18.97 4.16 13.34
N LEU A 5 19.74 3.69 12.35
CA LEU A 5 20.04 2.26 12.22
C LEU A 5 20.83 1.72 13.43
N THR A 6 21.78 2.49 13.96
CA THR A 6 22.52 2.10 15.17
C THR A 6 21.58 1.91 16.37
N ARG A 7 20.63 2.82 16.58
CA ARG A 7 19.62 2.69 17.64
C ARG A 7 18.73 1.47 17.43
N LEU A 8 18.25 1.28 16.19
CA LEU A 8 17.43 0.12 15.84
C LEU A 8 18.18 -1.22 16.04
N PHE A 9 19.47 -1.28 15.73
CA PHE A 9 20.32 -2.46 15.96
C PHE A 9 20.53 -2.73 17.47
N ASN A 10 20.43 -1.71 18.30
CA ASN A 10 20.42 -1.81 19.77
C ASN A 10 19.00 -2.06 20.34
N HIS A 11 18.04 -2.45 19.49
CA HIS A 11 16.64 -2.72 19.87
C HIS A 11 15.86 -1.52 20.41
N GLU A 12 16.32 -0.29 20.13
CA GLU A 12 15.53 0.89 20.44
C GLU A 12 14.35 1.04 19.47
N GLU A 13 13.26 1.60 19.97
CA GLU A 13 12.08 1.93 19.17
C GLU A 13 12.16 3.38 18.67
N LEU A 14 11.45 3.66 17.58
CA LEU A 14 11.37 5.01 17.03
C LEU A 14 10.03 5.65 17.37
N THR A 15 10.04 6.96 17.54
CA THR A 15 8.81 7.74 17.68
C THR A 15 8.07 7.89 16.35
N SER A 16 6.80 8.24 16.40
CA SER A 16 6.00 8.56 15.21
C SER A 16 6.59 9.72 14.39
N ALA A 17 7.15 10.73 15.06
CA ALA A 17 7.81 11.84 14.38
C ALA A 17 9.06 11.40 13.62
N GLU A 18 9.87 10.52 14.19
CA GLU A 18 11.07 9.98 13.55
C GLU A 18 10.73 9.12 12.33
N THR A 19 9.79 8.20 12.45
CA THR A 19 9.38 7.33 11.34
C THR A 19 8.69 8.11 10.23
N LYS A 20 7.90 9.12 10.57
CA LYS A 20 7.36 10.07 9.59
C LYS A 20 8.49 10.75 8.81
N GLN A 21 9.47 11.32 9.52
CA GLN A 21 10.58 12.02 8.88
C GLN A 21 11.45 11.08 8.04
N ILE A 22 11.65 9.85 8.48
CA ILE A 22 12.39 8.82 7.70
C ILE A 22 11.70 8.58 6.35
N LEU A 23 10.39 8.35 6.34
CA LEU A 23 9.69 8.09 5.09
C LEU A 23 9.65 9.33 4.18
N LEU A 24 9.46 10.52 4.73
CA LEU A 24 9.56 11.77 3.97
C LEU A 24 10.96 11.95 3.36
N ASN A 25 12.02 11.59 4.06
CA ASN A 25 13.38 11.65 3.54
C ASN A 25 13.63 10.58 2.46
N ILE A 26 13.03 9.40 2.59
CA ILE A 26 13.06 8.37 1.53
C ILE A 26 12.43 8.91 0.24
N THR A 27 11.30 9.60 0.32
CA THR A 27 10.65 10.19 -0.86
C THR A 27 11.48 11.30 -1.53
N ARG A 28 12.42 11.89 -0.80
CA ARG A 28 13.37 12.88 -1.30
C ARG A 28 14.70 12.29 -1.75
N GLU A 29 14.78 10.97 -1.81
CA GLU A 29 16.00 10.22 -2.17
C GLU A 29 17.21 10.54 -1.27
N ALA A 30 16.95 10.93 -0.01
CA ALA A 30 18.01 11.33 0.92
C ALA A 30 18.82 10.15 1.48
N TYR A 31 18.44 8.91 1.16
CA TYR A 31 19.10 7.71 1.65
C TYR A 31 19.43 6.73 0.53
N PRO A 32 20.64 6.15 0.53
CA PRO A 32 20.97 5.09 -0.41
C PRO A 32 20.15 3.82 -0.14
N GLU A 33 19.92 3.04 -1.19
CA GLU A 33 19.11 1.82 -1.15
C GLU A 33 19.55 0.83 -0.06
N ALA A 34 20.87 0.70 0.17
CA ALA A 34 21.40 -0.16 1.22
C ALA A 34 20.89 0.22 2.63
N GLN A 35 20.73 1.52 2.90
CA GLN A 35 20.20 1.97 4.19
C GLN A 35 18.69 1.73 4.30
N ILE A 36 17.97 1.86 3.19
CA ILE A 36 16.52 1.54 3.13
C ILE A 36 16.34 0.02 3.34
N SER A 37 17.20 -0.79 2.70
CA SER A 37 17.16 -2.26 2.89
C SER A 37 17.42 -2.65 4.34
N ALA A 38 18.42 -2.06 4.99
CA ALA A 38 18.72 -2.31 6.39
C ALA A 38 17.53 -1.92 7.30
N LEU A 39 16.91 -0.77 7.05
CA LEU A 39 15.73 -0.32 7.79
C LEU A 39 14.57 -1.33 7.66
N LEU A 40 14.25 -1.75 6.44
CA LEU A 40 13.17 -2.71 6.19
C LEU A 40 13.46 -4.07 6.83
N THR A 41 14.73 -4.51 6.81
CA THR A 41 15.16 -5.77 7.44
C THR A 41 14.93 -5.75 8.95
N VAL A 42 15.20 -4.64 9.62
CA VAL A 42 14.92 -4.51 11.06
C VAL A 42 13.43 -4.77 11.35
N PHE A 43 12.53 -4.19 10.57
CA PHE A 43 11.08 -4.39 10.74
C PHE A 43 10.58 -5.78 10.29
N GLN A 44 11.41 -6.56 9.59
CA GLN A 44 11.14 -7.99 9.37
C GLN A 44 11.59 -8.85 10.56
N MET A 45 12.62 -8.44 11.27
CA MET A 45 13.19 -9.19 12.40
C MET A 45 12.43 -8.94 13.71
N ARG A 46 11.79 -7.79 13.84
CA ARG A 46 10.96 -7.43 14.99
C ARG A 46 9.63 -6.83 14.53
N SER A 47 8.61 -6.92 15.37
CA SER A 47 7.34 -6.26 15.13
C SER A 47 7.52 -4.72 15.15
N ILE A 48 6.80 -4.04 14.26
CA ILE A 48 6.68 -2.59 14.27
C ILE A 48 5.81 -2.16 15.44
N THR A 49 6.17 -1.07 16.12
CA THR A 49 5.33 -0.51 17.18
C THR A 49 4.19 0.32 16.61
N VAL A 50 3.18 0.60 17.44
CA VAL A 50 2.04 1.44 17.03
C VAL A 50 2.51 2.85 16.66
N ASP A 51 3.42 3.42 17.44
CA ASP A 51 3.97 4.77 17.19
C ASP A 51 4.74 4.82 15.87
N GLU A 52 5.56 3.83 15.61
CA GLU A 52 6.29 3.71 14.34
C GLU A 52 5.33 3.60 13.14
N LEU A 53 4.27 2.82 13.28
CA LEU A 53 3.25 2.65 12.26
C LEU A 53 2.48 3.96 12.00
N ILE A 54 2.11 4.68 13.05
CA ILE A 54 1.44 5.99 12.96
C ILE A 54 2.28 6.95 12.14
N GLY A 55 3.58 7.06 12.43
CA GLY A 55 4.46 7.97 11.70
C GLY A 55 4.60 7.62 10.21
N PHE A 56 4.77 6.35 9.87
CA PHE A 56 4.77 5.93 8.46
C PHE A 56 3.44 6.22 7.77
N ARG A 57 2.31 5.97 8.45
CA ARG A 57 0.98 6.29 7.92
C ARG A 57 0.83 7.79 7.67
N GLU A 58 1.26 8.64 8.59
CA GLU A 58 1.18 10.10 8.44
C GLU A 58 1.99 10.59 7.23
N ALA A 59 3.20 10.08 7.04
CA ALA A 59 4.02 10.41 5.88
C ALA A 59 3.35 9.99 4.56
N LEU A 60 2.75 8.80 4.51
CA LEU A 60 1.99 8.35 3.34
C LEU A 60 0.78 9.26 3.07
N MET A 61 0.06 9.65 4.12
CA MET A 61 -1.10 10.55 3.99
C MET A 61 -0.71 11.95 3.52
N GLU A 62 0.47 12.44 3.93
CA GLU A 62 1.00 13.74 3.52
C GLU A 62 1.47 13.75 2.06
N THR A 63 2.07 12.65 1.61
CA THR A 63 2.68 12.54 0.28
C THR A 63 1.74 11.97 -0.79
N ARG A 64 0.57 11.47 -0.41
CA ARG A 64 -0.39 10.88 -1.35
C ARG A 64 -0.93 11.91 -2.34
N ILE A 65 -1.25 11.44 -3.55
CA ILE A 65 -2.00 12.23 -4.50
C ILE A 65 -3.48 12.23 -4.07
N PRO A 66 -4.07 13.40 -3.75
CA PRO A 66 -5.44 13.46 -3.28
C PRO A 66 -6.43 13.18 -4.40
N ILE A 67 -7.49 12.42 -4.09
CA ILE A 67 -8.67 12.28 -4.91
C ILE A 67 -9.91 12.38 -4.03
N ASN A 68 -10.94 13.10 -4.49
CA ASN A 68 -12.17 13.25 -3.72
C ASN A 68 -13.30 12.42 -4.32
N PHE A 69 -13.64 11.35 -3.64
CA PHE A 69 -14.81 10.51 -3.92
C PHE A 69 -15.92 10.64 -2.86
N ALA A 70 -15.79 11.58 -1.92
CA ALA A 70 -16.79 11.78 -0.86
C ALA A 70 -18.25 11.92 -1.38
N PRO A 71 -18.51 12.61 -2.51
CA PRO A 71 -19.86 12.70 -3.07
C PRO A 71 -20.47 11.36 -3.45
N TYR A 72 -19.67 10.39 -3.81
CA TYR A 72 -20.11 9.05 -4.21
C TYR A 72 -20.35 8.12 -3.01
N ARG A 73 -19.83 8.44 -1.83
CA ARG A 73 -19.87 7.59 -0.63
C ARG A 73 -19.45 6.13 -0.92
N PRO A 74 -18.32 5.90 -1.59
CA PRO A 74 -17.96 4.59 -2.06
C PRO A 74 -17.51 3.67 -0.91
N ILE A 75 -17.61 2.37 -1.17
CA ILE A 75 -17.04 1.32 -0.31
C ILE A 75 -15.65 0.98 -0.85
N ASP A 76 -14.67 0.80 0.03
CA ASP A 76 -13.39 0.17 -0.32
C ASP A 76 -13.40 -1.28 0.18
N ILE A 77 -13.12 -2.22 -0.73
CA ILE A 77 -13.06 -3.65 -0.44
C ILE A 77 -11.63 -4.11 -0.72
N VAL A 78 -10.78 -4.08 0.30
CA VAL A 78 -9.35 -4.41 0.19
C VAL A 78 -9.01 -5.57 1.12
N GLY A 79 -8.24 -6.51 0.60
CA GLY A 79 -7.60 -7.55 1.41
C GLY A 79 -6.19 -7.11 1.80
N THR A 80 -5.70 -7.60 2.94
CA THR A 80 -4.34 -7.31 3.41
C THR A 80 -3.27 -7.91 2.49
N GLY A 81 -3.57 -9.04 1.85
CA GLY A 81 -2.59 -9.80 1.08
C GLY A 81 -1.55 -10.48 1.96
N GLY A 82 -0.63 -11.22 1.34
CA GLY A 82 0.53 -11.79 2.06
C GLY A 82 0.24 -12.98 2.98
N ASP A 83 -0.95 -13.55 2.91
CA ASP A 83 -1.36 -14.69 3.74
C ASP A 83 -0.77 -16.04 3.28
N GLY A 84 0.04 -16.04 2.21
CA GLY A 84 0.65 -17.25 1.65
C GLY A 84 -0.34 -18.25 1.03
N LYS A 85 -1.63 -17.92 1.01
CA LYS A 85 -2.68 -18.78 0.44
C LYS A 85 -2.88 -18.46 -1.04
N ASN A 86 -2.68 -19.44 -1.89
CA ASN A 86 -2.90 -19.33 -3.33
C ASN A 86 -4.38 -19.49 -3.68
N THR A 87 -5.22 -18.57 -3.19
CA THR A 87 -6.64 -18.49 -3.55
C THR A 87 -6.84 -17.48 -4.69
N PHE A 88 -7.99 -17.56 -5.38
CA PHE A 88 -8.38 -16.48 -6.29
C PHE A 88 -8.62 -15.18 -5.52
N ASN A 89 -8.53 -14.04 -6.21
CA ASN A 89 -8.66 -12.73 -5.57
C ASN A 89 -10.13 -12.42 -5.24
N ILE A 90 -10.58 -12.93 -4.09
CA ILE A 90 -11.95 -12.79 -3.60
C ILE A 90 -12.35 -11.30 -3.48
N SER A 91 -11.47 -10.47 -2.93
CA SER A 91 -11.76 -9.03 -2.72
C SER A 91 -11.97 -8.29 -4.03
N THR A 92 -11.19 -8.59 -5.07
CA THR A 92 -11.38 -7.98 -6.39
C THR A 92 -12.67 -8.46 -7.03
N CYS A 93 -12.98 -9.76 -6.97
CA CYS A 93 -14.25 -10.29 -7.47
C CYS A 93 -15.45 -9.65 -6.76
N ALA A 94 -15.41 -9.55 -5.42
CA ALA A 94 -16.47 -8.92 -4.63
C ALA A 94 -16.71 -7.46 -5.03
N CYS A 95 -15.67 -6.70 -5.40
CA CYS A 95 -15.83 -5.33 -5.88
C CYS A 95 -16.71 -5.24 -7.14
N PHE A 96 -16.52 -6.13 -8.10
CA PHE A 96 -17.35 -6.17 -9.31
C PHE A 96 -18.80 -6.56 -9.00
N VAL A 97 -19.01 -7.52 -8.10
CA VAL A 97 -20.36 -7.93 -7.67
C VAL A 97 -21.08 -6.76 -7.00
N VAL A 98 -20.42 -6.06 -6.09
CA VAL A 98 -20.99 -4.91 -5.36
C VAL A 98 -21.28 -3.75 -6.32
N ALA A 99 -20.38 -3.46 -7.25
CA ALA A 99 -20.59 -2.43 -8.27
C ALA A 99 -21.74 -2.81 -9.23
N GLY A 100 -21.82 -4.08 -9.63
CA GLY A 100 -22.92 -4.60 -10.45
C GLY A 100 -24.30 -4.54 -9.74
N ALA A 101 -24.31 -4.59 -8.40
CA ALA A 101 -25.51 -4.38 -7.59
C ALA A 101 -25.90 -2.89 -7.44
N GLY A 102 -25.14 -1.97 -8.08
CA GLY A 102 -25.44 -0.54 -8.09
C GLY A 102 -24.79 0.28 -6.98
N TYR A 103 -23.94 -0.33 -6.15
CA TYR A 103 -23.19 0.39 -5.11
C TYR A 103 -21.86 0.94 -5.65
N LYS A 104 -21.47 2.11 -5.17
CA LYS A 104 -20.22 2.74 -5.58
C LYS A 104 -19.02 2.10 -4.85
N VAL A 105 -18.00 1.73 -5.61
CA VAL A 105 -16.79 1.07 -5.11
C VAL A 105 -15.55 1.86 -5.53
N ALA A 106 -14.75 2.30 -4.55
CA ALA A 106 -13.41 2.83 -4.79
C ALA A 106 -12.39 1.76 -4.41
N LYS A 107 -12.05 0.90 -5.36
CA LYS A 107 -11.14 -0.22 -5.14
C LYS A 107 -9.70 0.26 -5.10
N HIS A 108 -9.06 0.20 -3.94
CA HIS A 108 -7.63 0.38 -3.79
C HIS A 108 -6.90 -0.97 -3.91
N GLY A 109 -5.74 -0.98 -4.56
CA GLY A 109 -4.96 -2.21 -4.69
C GLY A 109 -3.57 -2.01 -5.29
N ASN A 110 -2.77 -3.08 -5.22
CA ASN A 110 -1.42 -3.14 -5.77
C ASN A 110 -1.19 -4.51 -6.41
N TYR A 111 -0.02 -4.68 -7.03
CA TYR A 111 0.46 -6.00 -7.45
C TYR A 111 0.67 -6.92 -6.25
N GLY A 112 0.48 -8.20 -6.45
CA GLY A 112 0.82 -9.21 -5.45
C GLY A 112 2.32 -9.21 -5.16
N ALA A 113 2.70 -9.27 -3.87
CA ALA A 113 4.11 -9.38 -3.48
C ALA A 113 4.66 -10.80 -3.71
N THR A 114 3.85 -11.82 -3.41
CA THR A 114 4.20 -13.24 -3.48
C THR A 114 3.25 -14.04 -4.39
N SER A 115 2.12 -13.47 -4.78
CA SER A 115 1.06 -14.10 -5.57
C SER A 115 0.94 -13.45 -6.94
N VAL A 116 0.61 -14.24 -7.94
CA VAL A 116 0.29 -13.79 -9.31
C VAL A 116 -1.12 -13.18 -9.40
N SER A 117 -1.93 -13.30 -8.36
CA SER A 117 -3.34 -12.86 -8.31
C SER A 117 -3.55 -11.61 -7.45
N GLY A 118 -2.55 -10.73 -7.33
CA GLY A 118 -2.72 -9.42 -6.71
C GLY A 118 -3.81 -8.60 -7.42
N ALA A 119 -4.40 -7.63 -6.72
CA ALA A 119 -5.51 -6.86 -7.29
C ALA A 119 -5.16 -6.19 -8.62
N SER A 120 -3.97 -5.57 -8.73
CA SER A 120 -3.53 -4.96 -9.98
C SER A 120 -3.24 -5.99 -11.08
N ASN A 121 -2.70 -7.17 -10.72
CA ASN A 121 -2.49 -8.24 -11.70
C ASN A 121 -3.82 -8.67 -12.33
N VAL A 122 -4.85 -8.88 -11.51
CA VAL A 122 -6.19 -9.25 -12.00
C VAL A 122 -6.79 -8.16 -12.88
N MET A 123 -6.71 -6.90 -12.46
CA MET A 123 -7.25 -5.77 -13.23
C MET A 123 -6.58 -5.62 -14.59
N GLU A 124 -5.25 -5.77 -14.68
CA GLU A 124 -4.52 -5.73 -15.96
C GLU A 124 -4.89 -6.87 -16.89
N GLN A 125 -5.08 -8.09 -16.38
CA GLN A 125 -5.52 -9.23 -17.17
C GLN A 125 -6.92 -9.01 -17.77
N HIS A 126 -7.75 -8.21 -17.12
CA HIS A 126 -9.04 -7.76 -17.66
C HIS A 126 -8.94 -6.52 -18.57
N GLY A 127 -7.72 -6.07 -18.91
CA GLY A 127 -7.48 -4.94 -19.80
C GLY A 127 -7.67 -3.56 -19.18
N ILE A 128 -7.78 -3.47 -17.85
CA ILE A 128 -7.93 -2.20 -17.15
C ILE A 128 -6.57 -1.49 -17.11
N ARG A 129 -6.53 -0.27 -17.64
CA ARG A 129 -5.36 0.61 -17.58
C ARG A 129 -5.47 1.53 -16.37
N PHE A 130 -4.41 1.57 -15.56
CA PHE A 130 -4.39 2.41 -14.37
C PHE A 130 -4.15 3.88 -14.72
N THR A 131 -4.83 4.74 -13.99
CA THR A 131 -4.72 6.19 -14.11
C THR A 131 -4.89 6.87 -12.77
N ASN A 132 -4.30 8.05 -12.60
CA ASN A 132 -4.57 8.96 -11.49
C ASN A 132 -5.28 10.24 -11.97
N ASP A 133 -5.77 10.25 -13.20
CA ASP A 133 -6.59 11.32 -13.76
C ASP A 133 -7.96 11.33 -13.05
N PRO A 134 -8.29 12.40 -12.30
CA PRO A 134 -9.53 12.46 -11.53
C PRO A 134 -10.80 12.37 -12.38
N ASP A 135 -10.78 12.92 -13.61
CA ASP A 135 -11.96 12.96 -14.45
C ASP A 135 -12.27 11.58 -15.03
N LYS A 136 -11.23 10.83 -15.43
CA LYS A 136 -11.39 9.43 -15.86
C LYS A 136 -11.90 8.54 -14.74
N LEU A 137 -11.39 8.73 -13.52
CA LEU A 137 -11.80 7.96 -12.36
C LEU A 137 -13.25 8.28 -11.93
N LYS A 138 -13.64 9.56 -11.96
CA LYS A 138 -15.04 9.95 -11.71
C LYS A 138 -15.97 9.39 -12.78
N ARG A 139 -15.58 9.48 -14.05
CA ARG A 139 -16.34 8.89 -15.13
C ARG A 139 -16.54 7.38 -14.96
N SER A 140 -15.49 6.65 -14.57
CA SER A 140 -15.60 5.22 -14.25
C SER A 140 -16.57 4.98 -13.08
N MET A 141 -16.55 5.85 -12.06
CA MET A 141 -17.49 5.79 -10.95
C MET A 141 -18.93 6.06 -11.40
N ASP A 142 -19.14 6.98 -12.32
CA ASP A 142 -20.47 7.33 -12.84
C ASP A 142 -21.05 6.21 -13.73
N GLU A 143 -20.25 5.71 -14.66
CA GLU A 143 -20.69 4.76 -15.68
C GLU A 143 -20.70 3.30 -15.20
N CYS A 144 -19.71 2.92 -14.37
CA CYS A 144 -19.48 1.53 -13.98
C CYS A 144 -19.65 1.26 -12.48
N ASN A 145 -19.95 2.27 -11.66
CA ASN A 145 -20.00 2.19 -10.19
C ASN A 145 -18.70 1.79 -9.51
N ILE A 146 -17.57 1.70 -10.25
CA ILE A 146 -16.29 1.30 -9.70
C ILE A 146 -15.16 2.17 -10.26
N ALA A 147 -14.25 2.62 -9.39
CA ALA A 147 -12.98 3.21 -9.78
C ALA A 147 -11.82 2.44 -9.14
N TYR A 148 -10.78 2.18 -9.93
CA TYR A 148 -9.60 1.47 -9.45
C TYR A 148 -8.46 2.43 -9.12
N LEU A 149 -8.00 2.40 -7.87
CA LEU A 149 -6.93 3.24 -7.34
C LEU A 149 -5.65 2.40 -7.20
N HIS A 150 -4.81 2.39 -8.23
CA HIS A 150 -3.54 1.68 -8.19
C HIS A 150 -2.57 2.36 -7.22
N ALA A 151 -2.17 1.66 -6.18
CA ALA A 151 -1.42 2.22 -5.04
C ALA A 151 -0.17 3.01 -5.45
N GLN A 152 0.58 2.55 -6.45
CA GLN A 152 1.81 3.20 -6.89
C GLN A 152 1.57 4.57 -7.57
N LEU A 153 0.39 4.77 -8.17
CA LEU A 153 0.01 6.05 -8.77
C LEU A 153 -0.46 7.07 -7.75
N PHE A 154 -0.99 6.62 -6.60
CA PHE A 154 -1.53 7.50 -5.55
C PHE A 154 -0.59 7.70 -4.37
N ASN A 155 0.39 6.83 -4.21
CA ASN A 155 1.38 6.88 -3.13
C ASN A 155 2.80 6.92 -3.69
N PRO A 156 3.29 8.09 -4.13
CA PRO A 156 4.63 8.21 -4.72
C PRO A 156 5.76 7.69 -3.81
N ALA A 157 5.58 7.79 -2.48
CA ALA A 157 6.51 7.25 -1.49
C ALA A 157 6.79 5.75 -1.71
N MET A 158 5.80 4.99 -2.17
CA MET A 158 5.93 3.55 -2.41
C MET A 158 6.85 3.22 -3.59
N LYS A 159 7.08 4.17 -4.50
CA LYS A 159 8.01 3.99 -5.63
C LYS A 159 9.44 3.73 -5.16
N PHE A 160 9.86 4.39 -4.10
CA PHE A 160 11.23 4.33 -3.58
C PHE A 160 11.48 3.09 -2.71
N VAL A 161 10.46 2.57 -2.05
CA VAL A 161 10.59 1.36 -1.23
C VAL A 161 10.21 0.07 -1.99
N GLY A 162 9.47 0.20 -3.08
CA GLY A 162 8.97 -0.92 -3.88
C GLY A 162 10.06 -1.88 -4.38
N PRO A 163 11.13 -1.40 -5.04
CA PRO A 163 12.22 -2.24 -5.52
C PRO A 163 12.91 -3.02 -4.39
N VAL A 164 13.20 -2.34 -3.28
CA VAL A 164 13.81 -2.96 -2.09
C VAL A 164 12.91 -4.05 -1.51
N ARG A 165 11.61 -3.77 -1.35
CA ARG A 165 10.64 -4.75 -0.87
C ARG A 165 10.57 -5.99 -1.77
N LYS A 166 10.59 -5.78 -3.08
CA LYS A 166 10.59 -6.87 -4.07
C LYS A 166 11.87 -7.70 -3.96
N ALA A 167 13.02 -7.06 -3.81
CA ALA A 167 14.30 -7.73 -3.66
C ALA A 167 14.39 -8.54 -2.35
N LEU A 168 13.81 -8.02 -1.26
CA LEU A 168 13.73 -8.70 0.02
C LEU A 168 12.61 -9.75 0.10
N GLY A 169 11.72 -9.83 -0.90
CA GLY A 169 10.57 -10.72 -0.89
C GLY A 169 9.58 -10.43 0.25
N CYS A 170 9.54 -9.19 0.74
CA CYS A 170 8.76 -8.84 1.90
C CYS A 170 7.63 -7.83 1.61
N LEU A 171 6.52 -7.97 2.35
CA LEU A 171 5.58 -6.89 2.59
C LEU A 171 6.16 -5.96 3.66
N LEU A 172 5.82 -4.65 3.61
CA LEU A 172 6.26 -3.70 4.64
C LEU A 172 5.72 -4.06 6.03
N TYR A 173 4.65 -4.85 6.07
CA TYR A 173 4.00 -5.33 7.28
C TYR A 173 3.60 -6.78 7.10
N THR A 174 4.05 -7.63 8.00
CA THR A 174 3.33 -8.85 8.36
C THR A 174 2.22 -8.41 9.32
N SER A 175 1.17 -7.79 8.81
CA SER A 175 -0.02 -7.61 9.62
C SER A 175 -0.69 -8.97 9.75
N PRO A 176 -0.87 -9.52 10.95
CA PRO A 176 -1.67 -10.71 11.10
C PRO A 176 -3.05 -10.39 10.54
N SER A 177 -3.45 -11.15 9.54
CA SER A 177 -4.81 -11.06 9.02
C SER A 177 -5.78 -11.39 10.15
N PRO A 178 -6.94 -10.70 10.26
CA PRO A 178 -8.00 -11.14 11.18
C PRO A 178 -8.43 -12.61 10.97
N ARG A 179 -7.97 -13.22 9.87
CA ARG A 179 -8.20 -14.64 9.55
C ARG A 179 -7.15 -15.60 10.14
N ASP A 180 -6.06 -15.06 10.72
CA ASP A 180 -4.97 -15.87 11.28
C ASP A 180 -5.14 -16.09 12.80
N GLY A 181 -6.23 -15.58 13.38
CA GLY A 181 -6.66 -15.77 14.75
C GLY A 181 -7.66 -16.90 14.92
#